data_179e2704477c4e20859cc21b1b7082b1
#
_entry.id   179e2704477c4e20859cc21b1b7082b1
#
_cell.length_a   1.000
_cell.length_b   1.000
_cell.length_c   1.000
_cell.angle_alpha   90.00
_cell.angle_beta   90.00
_cell.angle_gamma   90.00
#
_symmetry.space_group_name_H-M   'P 1'
#
loop_
_entity.id
_entity.type
_entity.pdbx_description
1 polymer ?
#
loop_
_entity_poly.entity_id
_entity_poly.type
_entity_poly.pdbx_seq_one_letter_code
_entity_poly.pdbx_strand_id
1 'polypeptide(L)'
;ARGTPGFSGADLANLVNESALLAARKNKRIVTLNEFEEAKDKVIMGAERRSMVMTEDEKKLTAYHEGGHALVSFNMPSYDPIHKATIIPRGRALGMVMNLPERDKHGHSIKYLKARLAVCFGGRVAEEVIFGKDNISTGAGGGSGSDINQATQLARAMVTKYGMSEEMG
;
A
#
# COMPACT_ATOMS: atom_id res chain seq x y z
N ALA A 1 -16.93 2.03 -11.02
CA ALA A 1 -17.29 2.57 -9.72
C ALA A 1 -16.76 1.74 -8.54
N ARG A 2 -16.92 0.40 -8.53
CA ARG A 2 -16.47 -0.41 -7.38
C ARG A 2 -14.96 -0.47 -7.18
N GLY A 3 -14.17 -0.25 -8.20
CA GLY A 3 -12.70 -0.31 -8.14
C GLY A 3 -11.99 1.03 -7.93
N THR A 4 -12.72 2.11 -7.68
CA THR A 4 -12.18 3.48 -7.55
C THR A 4 -12.77 4.21 -6.33
N PRO A 5 -12.63 3.63 -5.11
CA PRO A 5 -13.11 4.31 -3.91
C PRO A 5 -12.35 5.62 -3.70
N GLY A 6 -13.05 6.67 -3.28
CA GLY A 6 -12.50 7.99 -3.02
C GLY A 6 -12.11 8.82 -4.26
N PHE A 7 -12.32 8.32 -5.48
CA PHE A 7 -12.00 9.08 -6.69
C PHE A 7 -13.00 10.22 -6.89
N SER A 8 -12.48 11.41 -7.13
CA SER A 8 -13.25 12.54 -7.64
C SER A 8 -13.56 12.40 -9.14
N GLY A 9 -14.41 13.26 -9.67
CA GLY A 9 -14.66 13.33 -11.11
C GLY A 9 -13.38 13.60 -11.92
N ALA A 10 -12.46 14.41 -11.38
CA ALA A 10 -11.16 14.69 -12.00
C ALA A 10 -10.27 13.45 -12.02
N ASP A 11 -10.24 12.66 -10.95
CA ASP A 11 -9.48 11.40 -10.90
C ASP A 11 -10.02 10.38 -11.91
N LEU A 12 -11.34 10.30 -12.05
CA LEU A 12 -11.97 9.43 -13.06
C LEU A 12 -11.64 9.86 -14.48
N ALA A 13 -11.66 11.18 -14.76
CA ALA A 13 -11.25 11.70 -16.07
C ALA A 13 -9.77 11.40 -16.36
N ASN A 14 -8.89 11.57 -15.35
CA ASN A 14 -7.49 11.19 -15.45
C ASN A 14 -7.30 9.69 -15.71
N LEU A 15 -8.06 8.83 -15.00
CA LEU A 15 -8.04 7.38 -15.22
C LEU A 15 -8.40 7.00 -16.66
N VAL A 16 -9.44 7.62 -17.22
CA VAL A 16 -9.85 7.39 -18.63
C VAL A 16 -8.72 7.82 -19.58
N ASN A 17 -8.15 8.99 -19.37
CA ASN A 17 -7.05 9.50 -20.18
C ASN A 17 -5.81 8.58 -20.11
N GLU A 18 -5.40 8.16 -18.92
CA GLU A 18 -4.28 7.23 -18.73
C GLU A 18 -4.53 5.87 -19.39
N SER A 19 -5.76 5.37 -19.33
CA SER A 19 -6.16 4.13 -20.01
C SER A 19 -6.02 4.23 -21.53
N ALA A 20 -6.42 5.38 -22.10
CA ALA A 20 -6.28 5.65 -23.53
C ALA A 20 -4.80 5.75 -23.96
N LEU A 21 -3.97 6.41 -23.15
CA LEU A 21 -2.52 6.50 -23.38
C LEU A 21 -1.85 5.12 -23.31
N LEU A 22 -2.26 4.25 -22.38
CA LEU A 22 -1.77 2.86 -22.31
C LEU A 22 -2.17 2.04 -23.52
N ALA A 23 -3.42 2.16 -23.99
CA ALA A 23 -3.89 1.49 -25.21
C ALA A 23 -3.07 1.95 -26.43
N ALA A 24 -2.85 3.26 -26.56
CA ALA A 24 -2.05 3.83 -27.64
C ALA A 24 -0.60 3.29 -27.64
N ARG A 25 0.06 3.25 -26.47
CA ARG A 25 1.41 2.67 -26.31
C ARG A 25 1.50 1.20 -26.71
N LYS A 26 0.40 0.46 -26.53
CA LYS A 26 0.28 -0.96 -26.92
C LYS A 26 -0.22 -1.16 -28.37
N ASN A 27 -0.33 -0.08 -29.15
CA ASN A 27 -0.89 -0.07 -30.50
C ASN A 27 -2.30 -0.67 -30.59
N LYS A 28 -3.10 -0.53 -29.55
CA LYS A 28 -4.50 -0.95 -29.52
C LYS A 28 -5.43 0.17 -30.00
N ARG A 29 -6.45 -0.20 -30.75
CA ARG A 29 -7.49 0.73 -31.24
C ARG A 29 -8.63 0.95 -30.24
N ILE A 30 -8.76 0.06 -29.26
CA ILE A 30 -9.86 0.05 -28.29
C ILE A 30 -9.24 -0.08 -26.90
N VAL A 31 -9.74 0.71 -25.96
CA VAL A 31 -9.41 0.58 -24.54
C VAL A 31 -10.23 -0.56 -23.95
N THR A 32 -9.57 -1.53 -23.33
CA THR A 32 -10.21 -2.67 -22.66
C THR A 32 -10.11 -2.52 -21.15
N LEU A 33 -10.77 -3.42 -20.40
CA LEU A 33 -10.70 -3.44 -18.94
C LEU A 33 -9.25 -3.56 -18.45
N ASN A 34 -8.39 -4.27 -19.17
CA ASN A 34 -6.98 -4.41 -18.80
C ASN A 34 -6.25 -3.07 -18.76
N GLU A 35 -6.48 -2.19 -19.75
CA GLU A 35 -5.88 -0.85 -19.75
C GLU A 35 -6.43 0.00 -18.61
N PHE A 36 -7.71 -0.14 -18.27
CA PHE A 36 -8.29 0.54 -17.11
C PHE A 36 -7.68 0.05 -15.79
N GLU A 37 -7.48 -1.24 -15.60
CA GLU A 37 -6.87 -1.78 -14.38
C GLU A 37 -5.40 -1.35 -14.26
N GLU A 38 -4.62 -1.40 -15.35
CA GLU A 38 -3.24 -0.87 -15.35
C GLU A 38 -3.17 0.63 -15.07
N ALA A 39 -4.07 1.42 -15.68
CA ALA A 39 -4.15 2.86 -15.45
C ALA A 39 -4.53 3.16 -14.00
N LYS A 40 -5.48 2.41 -13.43
CA LYS A 40 -5.87 2.51 -12.04
C LYS A 40 -4.68 2.27 -11.11
N ASP A 41 -3.94 1.20 -11.33
CA ASP A 41 -2.73 0.91 -10.57
C ASP A 41 -1.71 2.05 -10.67
N LYS A 42 -1.51 2.62 -11.86
CA LYS A 42 -0.62 3.76 -12.07
C LYS A 42 -1.10 5.00 -11.33
N VAL A 43 -2.39 5.30 -11.35
CA VAL A 43 -2.97 6.48 -10.68
C VAL A 43 -2.90 6.33 -9.16
N ILE A 44 -3.21 5.16 -8.62
CA ILE A 44 -3.26 4.92 -7.17
C ILE A 44 -1.85 4.72 -6.58
N MET A 45 -1.01 3.90 -7.22
CA MET A 45 0.28 3.46 -6.67
C MET A 45 1.50 4.16 -7.30
N GLY A 46 1.30 4.97 -8.34
CA GLY A 46 2.37 5.57 -9.12
C GLY A 46 2.91 4.67 -10.24
N ALA A 47 3.73 5.26 -11.10
CA ALA A 47 4.33 4.56 -12.24
C ALA A 47 5.36 3.50 -11.78
N GLU A 48 5.36 2.36 -12.46
CA GLU A 48 6.38 1.32 -12.27
C GLU A 48 7.77 1.80 -12.70
N ARG A 49 8.78 1.49 -11.90
CA ARG A 49 10.19 1.77 -12.17
C ARG A 49 10.93 0.49 -12.55
N ARG A 50 10.54 -0.12 -13.66
CA ARG A 50 11.11 -1.39 -14.14
C ARG A 50 12.59 -1.30 -14.52
N SER A 51 13.10 -0.10 -14.77
CA SER A 51 14.52 0.14 -15.04
C SER A 51 15.40 0.15 -13.78
N MET A 52 14.79 0.15 -12.60
CA MET A 52 15.54 0.08 -11.34
C MET A 52 16.11 -1.33 -11.16
N VAL A 53 17.43 -1.41 -11.09
CA VAL A 53 18.13 -2.66 -10.84
C VAL A 53 18.19 -2.89 -9.34
N MET A 54 17.61 -3.98 -8.89
CA MET A 54 17.70 -4.49 -7.51
C MET A 54 18.54 -5.76 -7.51
N THR A 55 19.38 -5.93 -6.49
CA THR A 55 20.08 -7.18 -6.25
C THR A 55 19.09 -8.28 -5.84
N GLU A 56 19.47 -9.54 -5.96
CA GLU A 56 18.62 -10.67 -5.54
C GLU A 56 18.33 -10.63 -4.02
N ASP A 57 19.30 -10.18 -3.22
CA ASP A 57 19.09 -10.02 -1.78
C ASP A 57 18.10 -8.91 -1.46
N GLU A 58 18.17 -7.77 -2.16
CA GLU A 58 17.17 -6.69 -2.03
C GLU A 58 15.76 -7.13 -2.47
N LYS A 59 15.65 -7.88 -3.56
CA LYS A 59 14.37 -8.46 -3.99
C LYS A 59 13.81 -9.42 -2.95
N LYS A 60 14.67 -10.28 -2.41
CA LYS A 60 14.29 -11.24 -1.38
C LYS A 60 13.84 -10.53 -0.10
N LEU A 61 14.60 -9.54 0.37
CA LEU A 61 14.24 -8.74 1.53
C LEU A 61 12.89 -8.05 1.31
N THR A 62 12.72 -7.38 0.18
CA THR A 62 11.47 -6.70 -0.19
C THR A 62 10.30 -7.68 -0.27
N ALA A 63 10.50 -8.87 -0.85
CA ALA A 63 9.43 -9.86 -0.98
C ALA A 63 8.93 -10.37 0.38
N TYR A 64 9.81 -10.61 1.33
CA TYR A 64 9.42 -11.01 2.68
C TYR A 64 8.79 -9.85 3.45
N HIS A 65 9.31 -8.64 3.30
CA HIS A 65 8.74 -7.42 3.90
C HIS A 65 7.29 -7.22 3.45
N GLU A 66 7.06 -7.14 2.14
CA GLU A 66 5.71 -6.97 1.59
C GLU A 66 4.82 -8.20 1.87
N GLY A 67 5.40 -9.41 1.85
CA GLY A 67 4.73 -10.63 2.27
C GLY A 67 4.23 -10.57 3.71
N GLY A 68 5.00 -9.98 4.60
CA GLY A 68 4.61 -9.74 6.00
C GLY A 68 3.40 -8.81 6.12
N HIS A 69 3.41 -7.68 5.42
CA HIS A 69 2.26 -6.78 5.37
C HIS A 69 1.02 -7.49 4.81
N ALA A 70 1.17 -8.22 3.72
CA ALA A 70 0.07 -8.95 3.09
C ALA A 70 -0.49 -10.03 4.00
N LEU A 71 0.35 -10.81 4.66
CA LEU A 71 -0.08 -11.89 5.56
C LEU A 71 -0.85 -11.35 6.77
N VAL A 72 -0.34 -10.29 7.41
CA VAL A 72 -1.02 -9.65 8.52
C VAL A 72 -2.34 -9.04 8.05
N SER A 73 -2.35 -8.31 6.94
CA SER A 73 -3.56 -7.71 6.38
C SER A 73 -4.63 -8.74 6.06
N PHE A 74 -4.25 -9.86 5.44
CA PHE A 74 -5.17 -10.95 5.09
C PHE A 74 -5.84 -11.57 6.33
N ASN A 75 -5.13 -11.62 7.45
CA ASN A 75 -5.63 -12.17 8.71
C ASN A 75 -6.35 -11.14 9.61
N MET A 76 -6.49 -9.88 9.15
CA MET A 76 -7.20 -8.83 9.88
C MET A 76 -8.59 -8.55 9.27
N PRO A 77 -9.67 -9.24 9.71
CA PRO A 77 -11.00 -9.12 9.10
C PRO A 77 -11.63 -7.72 9.24
N SER A 78 -11.09 -6.87 10.12
CA SER A 78 -11.52 -5.49 10.32
C SER A 78 -10.78 -4.49 9.42
N TYR A 79 -9.80 -4.95 8.64
CA TYR A 79 -9.02 -4.11 7.73
C TYR A 79 -9.55 -4.20 6.30
N ASP A 80 -9.07 -3.31 5.42
CA ASP A 80 -9.48 -3.33 4.02
C ASP A 80 -8.87 -4.51 3.27
N PRO A 81 -9.57 -5.10 2.29
CA PRO A 81 -9.03 -6.20 1.52
C PRO A 81 -7.80 -5.78 0.70
N ILE A 82 -6.91 -6.73 0.49
CA ILE A 82 -5.73 -6.51 -0.35
C ILE A 82 -6.19 -6.38 -1.80
N HIS A 83 -5.85 -5.24 -2.41
CA HIS A 83 -6.03 -5.02 -3.84
C HIS A 83 -4.85 -5.60 -4.63
N LYS A 84 -3.63 -5.31 -4.18
CA LYS A 84 -2.40 -5.72 -4.86
C LYS A 84 -1.23 -5.78 -3.91
N ALA A 85 -0.37 -6.80 -4.09
CA ALA A 85 0.97 -6.87 -3.51
C ALA A 85 1.98 -6.96 -4.67
N THR A 86 3.09 -6.24 -4.58
CA THR A 86 4.12 -6.19 -5.63
C THR A 86 5.48 -5.87 -5.06
N ILE A 87 6.52 -6.45 -5.67
CA ILE A 87 7.91 -6.06 -5.44
C ILE A 87 8.49 -5.26 -6.61
N ILE A 88 7.64 -4.84 -7.55
CA ILE A 88 8.05 -3.93 -8.63
C ILE A 88 8.10 -2.52 -8.03
N PRO A 89 9.26 -1.84 -8.08
CA PRO A 89 9.40 -0.51 -7.52
C PRO A 89 8.43 0.50 -8.15
N ARG A 90 7.82 1.33 -7.29
CA ARG A 90 6.91 2.42 -7.69
C ARG A 90 7.23 3.68 -6.90
N GLY A 91 7.43 4.80 -7.59
CA GLY A 91 7.84 6.03 -6.92
C GLY A 91 9.12 5.84 -6.09
N ARG A 92 9.04 6.00 -4.78
CA ARG A 92 10.15 5.76 -3.83
C ARG A 92 10.11 4.39 -3.17
N ALA A 93 9.02 3.64 -3.30
CA ALA A 93 8.86 2.32 -2.70
C ALA A 93 9.52 1.24 -3.56
N LEU A 94 10.20 0.29 -2.93
CA LEU A 94 10.80 -0.89 -3.58
C LEU A 94 9.77 -2.00 -3.80
N GLY A 95 8.78 -2.06 -2.93
CA GLY A 95 7.60 -2.91 -3.02
C GLY A 95 6.39 -2.19 -2.42
N MET A 96 5.24 -2.81 -2.45
CA MET A 96 4.02 -2.23 -1.89
C MET A 96 2.93 -3.28 -1.72
N VAL A 97 2.22 -3.23 -0.60
CA VAL A 97 0.91 -3.86 -0.42
C VAL A 97 -0.15 -2.77 -0.38
N MET A 98 -1.05 -2.79 -1.35
CA MET A 98 -2.14 -1.84 -1.45
C MET A 98 -3.45 -2.49 -0.99
N ASN A 99 -4.06 -1.90 0.02
CA ASN A 99 -5.40 -2.25 0.48
C ASN A 99 -6.38 -1.20 -0.04
N LEU A 100 -7.51 -1.63 -0.54
CA LEU A 100 -8.57 -0.73 -1.00
C LEU A 100 -9.89 -1.09 -0.33
N PRO A 101 -10.61 -0.10 0.23
CA PRO A 101 -11.94 -0.34 0.76
C PRO A 101 -12.91 -0.71 -0.36
N GLU A 102 -13.87 -1.58 -0.08
CA GLU A 102 -14.92 -1.97 -1.04
C GLU A 102 -15.91 -0.82 -1.34
N ARG A 103 -15.94 0.18 -0.46
CA ARG A 103 -16.82 1.37 -0.53
C ARG A 103 -16.14 2.56 0.13
N ASP A 104 -16.62 3.75 -0.15
CA ASP A 104 -16.16 4.97 0.52
C ASP A 104 -16.39 4.86 2.03
N LYS A 105 -15.36 5.17 2.82
CA LYS A 105 -15.40 5.18 4.28
C LYS A 105 -15.28 6.61 4.79
N HIS A 106 -16.20 6.99 5.65
CA HIS A 106 -16.23 8.33 6.26
C HIS A 106 -15.66 8.36 7.69
N GLY A 107 -15.33 7.19 8.26
CA GLY A 107 -14.76 7.07 9.60
C GLY A 107 -14.13 5.70 9.82
N HIS A 108 -13.29 5.62 10.84
CA HIS A 108 -12.58 4.39 11.21
C HIS A 108 -12.83 4.05 12.68
N SER A 109 -13.16 2.80 12.96
CA SER A 109 -13.28 2.29 14.32
C SER A 109 -11.91 2.05 14.96
N ILE A 110 -11.87 2.01 16.30
CA ILE A 110 -10.65 1.61 17.04
C ILE A 110 -10.13 0.27 16.53
N LYS A 111 -11.02 -0.69 16.28
CA LYS A 111 -10.66 -2.02 15.77
C LYS A 111 -9.96 -1.94 14.41
N TYR A 112 -10.44 -1.09 13.50
CA TYR A 112 -9.80 -0.85 12.20
C TYR A 112 -8.42 -0.22 12.38
N LEU A 113 -8.28 0.79 13.24
CA LEU A 113 -7.00 1.49 13.45
C LEU A 113 -5.97 0.58 14.13
N LYS A 114 -6.38 -0.26 15.08
CA LYS A 114 -5.51 -1.30 15.66
C LYS A 114 -5.05 -2.31 14.61
N ALA A 115 -5.93 -2.76 13.71
CA ALA A 115 -5.56 -3.64 12.60
C ALA A 115 -4.55 -2.94 11.66
N ARG A 116 -4.76 -1.67 11.33
CA ARG A 116 -3.82 -0.88 10.55
C ARG A 116 -2.44 -0.77 11.20
N LEU A 117 -2.39 -0.56 12.52
CA LEU A 117 -1.11 -0.59 13.27
C LEU A 117 -0.41 -1.94 13.11
N ALA A 118 -1.14 -3.05 13.30
CA ALA A 118 -0.57 -4.39 13.13
C ALA A 118 -0.03 -4.61 11.71
N VAL A 119 -0.76 -4.17 10.68
CA VAL A 119 -0.31 -4.25 9.29
C VAL A 119 0.99 -3.46 9.07
N CYS A 120 1.11 -2.25 9.63
CA CYS A 120 2.35 -1.46 9.53
C CYS A 120 3.59 -2.19 10.10
N PHE A 121 3.42 -3.03 11.12
CA PHE A 121 4.54 -3.81 11.68
C PHE A 121 4.81 -5.11 10.92
N GLY A 122 3.91 -5.55 10.03
CA GLY A 122 3.97 -6.83 9.34
C GLY A 122 5.29 -7.05 8.60
N GLY A 123 5.75 -6.05 7.84
CA GLY A 123 7.00 -6.13 7.09
C GLY A 123 8.22 -6.28 7.99
N ARG A 124 8.33 -5.43 9.03
CA ARG A 124 9.43 -5.50 9.99
C ARG A 124 9.48 -6.84 10.73
N VAL A 125 8.34 -7.35 11.17
CA VAL A 125 8.27 -8.64 11.87
C VAL A 125 8.68 -9.78 10.95
N ALA A 126 8.28 -9.75 9.67
CA ALA A 126 8.71 -10.73 8.69
C ALA A 126 10.23 -10.71 8.48
N GLU A 127 10.84 -9.52 8.38
CA GLU A 127 12.30 -9.40 8.30
C GLU A 127 12.98 -10.00 9.54
N GLU A 128 12.48 -9.69 10.75
CA GLU A 128 13.02 -10.21 12.01
C GLU A 128 12.97 -11.74 12.08
N VAL A 129 11.85 -12.34 11.68
CA VAL A 129 11.64 -13.80 11.69
C VAL A 129 12.53 -14.52 10.67
N ILE A 130 12.70 -13.95 9.49
CA ILE A 130 13.42 -14.63 8.38
C ILE A 130 14.91 -14.35 8.39
N PHE A 131 15.33 -13.12 8.69
CA PHE A 131 16.73 -12.69 8.58
C PHE A 131 17.41 -12.46 9.93
N GLY A 132 16.64 -12.48 11.04
CA GLY A 132 17.14 -12.19 12.38
C GLY A 132 17.18 -10.69 12.72
N LYS A 133 17.27 -10.40 14.02
CA LYS A 133 17.13 -9.02 14.56
C LYS A 133 18.18 -8.04 14.05
N ASP A 134 19.40 -8.53 13.78
CA ASP A 134 20.51 -7.67 13.34
C ASP A 134 20.42 -7.28 11.86
N ASN A 135 19.54 -7.93 11.09
CA ASN A 135 19.35 -7.71 9.66
C ASN A 135 18.04 -7.01 9.30
N ILE A 136 17.37 -6.40 10.29
CA ILE A 136 16.16 -5.62 10.06
C ILE A 136 16.54 -4.34 9.32
N SER A 137 15.83 -4.05 8.23
CA SER A 137 16.03 -2.83 7.45
C SER A 137 15.27 -1.64 8.07
N THR A 138 15.63 -0.44 7.63
CA THR A 138 14.86 0.79 7.93
C THR A 138 13.55 0.87 7.12
N GLY A 139 13.28 -0.12 6.28
CA GLY A 139 12.25 -0.10 5.25
C GLY A 139 12.68 0.72 4.02
N ALA A 140 12.04 0.49 2.89
CA ALA A 140 12.32 1.22 1.68
C ALA A 140 12.06 2.72 1.88
N GLY A 141 13.12 3.50 1.78
CA GLY A 141 13.04 4.96 1.81
C GLY A 141 13.20 5.62 3.18
N GLY A 142 13.33 4.89 4.30
CA GLY A 142 13.78 5.36 5.63
C GLY A 142 13.34 6.76 6.09
N GLY A 143 12.23 7.30 5.62
CA GLY A 143 11.80 8.67 5.84
C GLY A 143 10.42 8.77 6.52
N SER A 144 9.78 9.92 6.35
CA SER A 144 8.44 10.20 6.89
C SER A 144 7.35 9.21 6.41
N GLY A 145 7.60 8.49 5.33
CA GLY A 145 6.72 7.47 4.78
C GLY A 145 6.99 6.04 5.25
N SER A 146 7.99 5.78 6.11
CA SER A 146 8.26 4.44 6.62
C SER A 146 7.11 3.92 7.48
N ASP A 147 6.92 2.58 7.48
CA ASP A 147 5.84 1.93 8.22
C ASP A 147 5.86 2.23 9.71
N ILE A 148 7.05 2.26 10.31
CA ILE A 148 7.23 2.60 11.73
C ILE A 148 6.82 4.04 12.01
N ASN A 149 7.15 4.97 11.11
CA ASN A 149 6.72 6.35 11.28
C ASN A 149 5.21 6.50 11.11
N GLN A 150 4.62 5.82 10.11
CA GLN A 150 3.17 5.78 9.94
C GLN A 150 2.46 5.19 11.17
N ALA A 151 2.96 4.06 11.70
CA ALA A 151 2.44 3.44 12.91
C ALA A 151 2.54 4.39 14.11
N THR A 152 3.69 5.05 14.29
CA THR A 152 3.92 6.00 15.39
C THR A 152 2.97 7.18 15.30
N GLN A 153 2.82 7.77 14.12
CA GLN A 153 1.90 8.90 13.90
C GLN A 153 0.44 8.48 14.14
N LEU A 154 0.06 7.30 13.68
CA LEU A 154 -1.29 6.77 13.87
C LEU A 154 -1.57 6.50 15.36
N ALA A 155 -0.69 5.81 16.07
CA ALA A 155 -0.84 5.54 17.50
C ALA A 155 -0.94 6.84 18.30
N ARG A 156 -0.09 7.82 18.00
CA ARG A 156 -0.13 9.14 18.62
C ARG A 156 -1.45 9.86 18.34
N ALA A 157 -1.94 9.83 17.09
CA ALA A 157 -3.22 10.43 16.72
C ALA A 157 -4.41 9.74 17.42
N MET A 158 -4.38 8.41 17.57
CA MET A 158 -5.41 7.67 18.31
C MET A 158 -5.54 8.17 19.74
N VAL A 159 -4.43 8.43 20.42
CA VAL A 159 -4.42 8.93 21.80
C VAL A 159 -4.76 10.42 21.86
N THR A 160 -4.06 11.26 21.07
CA THR A 160 -4.08 12.71 21.29
C THR A 160 -5.15 13.46 20.48
N LYS A 161 -5.70 12.86 19.40
CA LYS A 161 -6.64 13.51 18.51
C LYS A 161 -8.01 12.84 18.47
N TYR A 162 -8.05 11.52 18.63
CA TYR A 162 -9.29 10.75 18.46
C TYR A 162 -9.92 10.31 19.79
N GLY A 163 -9.26 10.58 20.94
CA GLY A 163 -9.78 10.19 22.24
C GLY A 163 -9.96 8.68 22.39
N MET A 164 -9.03 7.89 21.85
CA MET A 164 -9.10 6.42 21.82
C MET A 164 -8.17 5.77 22.85
N SER A 165 -7.95 6.44 23.98
CA SER A 165 -7.19 5.93 25.13
C SER A 165 -8.11 5.80 26.34
N GLU A 166 -8.05 4.66 27.02
CA GLU A 166 -8.81 4.44 28.25
C GLU A 166 -8.27 5.30 29.40
N GLU A 167 -6.97 5.64 29.38
CA GLU A 167 -6.34 6.43 30.45
C GLU A 167 -6.45 7.93 30.24
N MET A 168 -6.49 8.37 28.98
CA MET A 168 -6.45 9.81 28.64
C MET A 168 -7.79 10.37 28.14
N GLY A 169 -8.77 9.51 27.91
CA GLY A 169 -10.10 9.90 27.43
C GLY A 169 -10.21 10.05 25.94
#